data_a8822d97133da0198f13dcbb56281e3b
#
_entry.id   a8822d97133da0198f13dcbb56281e3b
#
_cell.length_a   1.000
_cell.length_b   1.000
_cell.length_c   1.000
_cell.angle_alpha   90.00
_cell.angle_beta   90.00
_cell.angle_gamma   90.00
#
_symmetry.space_group_name_H-M   'P 1'
#
loop_
_entity.id
_entity.type
_entity.pdbx_description
1 polymer ?
#
loop_
_entity_poly.entity_id
_entity_poly.type
_entity_poly.pdbx_seq_one_letter_code
_entity_poly.pdbx_strand_id
1 'polypeptide(L)'
;MKLHGEAPEAQKRYSPAECIGTRKEAITGRPEKKHVSTSYVERQNLTMRMHMRRFTRLTNGFSKKFENHMHMVALYTVWYNFVRIHKTLKVTPAMAAGPSPTLWSMEDVVSLIDAAAPAVAKRGPYRKHSAEPVEISDWDTTGH
;
A
#
# COMPACT_ATOMS: atom_id res chain seq x y z
N MET A 1 -21.48 -3.43 -1.67
CA MET A 1 -21.43 -2.50 -0.52
C MET A 1 -22.23 -3.07 0.62
N LYS A 2 -21.68 -3.13 1.84
CA LYS A 2 -22.42 -3.50 3.06
C LYS A 2 -23.09 -2.22 3.60
N LEU A 3 -24.36 -2.31 3.97
CA LEU A 3 -25.11 -1.22 4.59
C LEU A 3 -25.11 -1.47 6.09
N HIS A 4 -24.66 -0.50 6.85
CA HIS A 4 -24.65 -0.55 8.32
C HIS A 4 -25.72 0.37 8.87
N GLY A 5 -26.49 -0.12 9.82
CA GLY A 5 -27.48 0.66 10.56
C GLY A 5 -26.84 1.47 11.67
N GLU A 6 -27.62 2.39 12.24
CA GLU A 6 -27.23 3.06 13.46
C GLU A 6 -27.15 2.04 14.62
N ALA A 7 -26.11 2.18 15.44
CA ALA A 7 -26.01 1.35 16.64
C ALA A 7 -27.19 1.67 17.57
N PRO A 8 -27.88 0.66 18.13
CA PRO A 8 -28.92 0.90 19.12
C PRO A 8 -28.37 1.75 20.27
N GLU A 9 -29.15 2.70 20.80
CA GLU A 9 -28.73 3.62 21.88
C GLU A 9 -28.13 2.92 23.12
N ALA A 10 -28.50 1.67 23.33
CA ALA A 10 -27.99 0.82 24.42
C ALA A 10 -26.61 0.22 24.15
N GLN A 11 -26.05 0.32 22.93
CA GLN A 11 -24.75 -0.24 22.63
C GLN A 11 -23.62 0.71 23.00
N LYS A 12 -22.58 0.13 23.61
CA LYS A 12 -21.38 0.88 24.03
C LYS A 12 -20.69 1.53 22.82
N ARG A 13 -20.11 2.71 23.06
CA ARG A 13 -19.41 3.58 22.08
C ARG A 13 -18.48 2.86 21.09
N TYR A 14 -17.99 1.67 21.42
CA TYR A 14 -17.07 0.87 20.61
C TYR A 14 -17.71 -0.37 19.98
N SER A 15 -19.03 -0.53 20.07
CA SER A 15 -19.71 -1.65 19.40
C SER A 15 -19.71 -1.42 17.89
N PRO A 16 -19.36 -2.44 17.07
CA PRO A 16 -19.42 -2.30 15.62
C PRO A 16 -20.87 -2.11 15.18
N ALA A 17 -21.09 -1.25 14.17
CA ALA A 17 -22.39 -1.06 13.57
C ALA A 17 -22.91 -2.37 12.97
N GLU A 18 -24.19 -2.68 13.21
CA GLU A 18 -24.81 -3.89 12.69
C GLU A 18 -25.03 -3.81 11.17
N CYS A 19 -24.69 -4.89 10.45
CA CYS A 19 -24.91 -4.96 9.02
C CYS A 19 -26.39 -5.27 8.73
N ILE A 20 -27.17 -4.26 8.34
CA ILE A 20 -28.60 -4.37 8.06
C ILE A 20 -28.90 -4.86 6.63
N GLY A 21 -27.93 -4.82 5.71
CA GLY A 21 -28.15 -5.27 4.36
C GLY A 21 -26.93 -5.13 3.45
N THR A 22 -27.10 -5.57 2.22
CA THR A 22 -26.07 -5.43 1.17
C THR A 22 -26.70 -4.91 -0.10
N ARG A 23 -26.05 -3.89 -0.70
CA ARG A 23 -26.40 -3.42 -2.05
C ARG A 23 -25.34 -3.91 -3.05
N LYS A 24 -25.77 -4.63 -4.07
CA LYS A 24 -24.93 -5.12 -5.16
C LYS A 24 -25.31 -4.37 -6.43
N GLU A 25 -24.34 -3.65 -6.99
CA GLU A 25 -24.52 -2.86 -8.22
C GLU A 25 -23.30 -3.08 -9.11
N ALA A 26 -23.53 -3.39 -10.38
CA ALA A 26 -22.46 -3.49 -11.37
C ALA A 26 -22.14 -2.08 -11.89
N ILE A 27 -20.92 -1.59 -11.62
CA ILE A 27 -20.42 -0.30 -12.09
C ILE A 27 -19.86 -0.45 -13.50
N THR A 28 -19.14 -1.55 -13.76
CA THR A 28 -18.49 -1.82 -15.05
C THR A 28 -18.49 -3.32 -15.33
N GLY A 29 -18.67 -3.68 -16.61
CA GLY A 29 -18.67 -5.07 -17.05
C GLY A 29 -19.96 -5.83 -16.74
N ARG A 30 -19.94 -7.15 -16.97
CA ARG A 30 -21.05 -8.08 -16.68
C ARG A 30 -20.58 -9.20 -15.76
N PRO A 31 -20.37 -8.92 -14.44
CA PRO A 31 -19.92 -9.94 -13.52
C PRO A 31 -21.00 -11.02 -13.31
N GLU A 32 -20.59 -12.27 -13.28
CA GLU A 32 -21.48 -13.36 -12.89
C GLU A 32 -21.89 -13.20 -11.42
N LYS A 33 -23.19 -13.07 -11.18
CA LYS A 33 -23.76 -12.79 -9.83
C LYS A 33 -23.32 -13.80 -8.77
N LYS A 34 -23.11 -15.07 -9.14
CA LYS A 34 -22.68 -16.13 -8.23
C LYS A 34 -21.27 -15.91 -7.64
N HIS A 35 -20.40 -15.16 -8.36
CA HIS A 35 -19.02 -14.88 -7.94
C HIS A 35 -18.88 -13.50 -7.30
N VAL A 36 -19.93 -12.70 -7.22
CA VAL A 36 -19.89 -11.39 -6.58
C VAL A 36 -19.90 -11.53 -5.07
N SER A 37 -18.73 -11.32 -4.44
CA SER A 37 -18.56 -11.39 -3.00
C SER A 37 -17.57 -10.34 -2.49
N THR A 38 -17.83 -9.76 -1.31
CA THR A 38 -16.89 -8.87 -0.62
C THR A 38 -15.67 -9.61 -0.07
N SER A 39 -15.77 -10.95 0.06
CA SER A 39 -14.70 -11.77 0.63
C SER A 39 -13.38 -11.70 -0.16
N TYR A 40 -13.44 -11.48 -1.48
CA TYR A 40 -12.23 -11.31 -2.29
C TYR A 40 -11.44 -10.05 -1.90
N VAL A 41 -12.15 -8.93 -1.73
CA VAL A 41 -11.54 -7.66 -1.32
C VAL A 41 -11.03 -7.74 0.12
N GLU A 42 -11.81 -8.32 1.01
CA GLU A 42 -11.42 -8.52 2.42
C GLU A 42 -10.18 -9.40 2.52
N ARG A 43 -10.13 -10.49 1.74
CA ARG A 43 -8.95 -11.38 1.66
C ARG A 43 -7.73 -10.66 1.12
N GLN A 44 -7.89 -9.87 0.04
CA GLN A 44 -6.78 -9.11 -0.53
C GLN A 44 -6.26 -8.07 0.46
N ASN A 45 -7.13 -7.35 1.15
CA ASN A 45 -6.75 -6.40 2.20
C ASN A 45 -5.96 -7.08 3.33
N LEU A 46 -6.38 -8.27 3.76
CA LEU A 46 -5.64 -9.06 4.74
C LEU A 46 -4.26 -9.43 4.20
N THR A 47 -4.19 -9.92 2.97
CA THR A 47 -2.94 -10.30 2.31
C THR A 47 -1.96 -9.11 2.23
N MET A 48 -2.44 -7.93 1.85
CA MET A 48 -1.63 -6.70 1.84
C MET A 48 -1.10 -6.33 3.23
N ARG A 49 -1.92 -6.42 4.27
CA ARG A 49 -1.49 -6.17 5.65
C ARG A 49 -0.42 -7.15 6.12
N MET A 50 -0.52 -8.41 5.72
CA MET A 50 0.47 -9.43 6.08
C MET A 50 1.81 -9.22 5.38
N HIS A 51 1.81 -8.70 4.16
CA HIS A 51 3.02 -8.51 3.38
C HIS A 51 3.65 -7.14 3.54
N MET A 52 2.85 -6.10 3.79
CA MET A 52 3.33 -4.73 3.89
C MET A 52 3.15 -4.17 5.30
N ARG A 53 4.27 -3.97 5.99
CA ARG A 53 4.29 -3.40 7.35
C ARG A 53 3.58 -2.05 7.45
N ARG A 54 3.54 -1.28 6.36
CA ARG A 54 2.87 0.04 6.31
C ARG A 54 1.36 -0.02 6.55
N PHE A 55 0.74 -1.17 6.28
CA PHE A 55 -0.68 -1.40 6.55
C PHE A 55 -0.94 -2.15 7.87
N THR A 56 0.11 -2.45 8.62
CA THR A 56 -0.03 -3.07 9.94
C THR A 56 -0.39 -2.00 10.96
N ARG A 57 -1.36 -2.28 11.82
CA ARG A 57 -1.78 -1.37 12.88
C ARG A 57 -0.65 -1.19 13.91
N LEU A 58 -0.59 0.00 14.53
CA LEU A 58 0.32 0.32 15.62
C LEU A 58 1.82 0.11 15.29
N THR A 59 2.24 0.49 14.09
CA THR A 59 3.65 0.49 13.70
C THR A 59 4.09 1.85 13.19
N ASN A 60 5.37 2.17 13.35
CA ASN A 60 6.00 3.37 12.77
C ASN A 60 6.35 3.19 11.28
N GLY A 61 5.75 2.21 10.60
CA GLY A 61 6.04 1.88 9.20
C GLY A 61 5.30 2.73 8.16
N PHE A 62 4.68 3.84 8.54
CA PHE A 62 3.94 4.71 7.61
C PHE A 62 4.85 5.51 6.68
N SER A 63 4.31 5.92 5.54
CA SER A 63 5.01 6.81 4.61
C SER A 63 4.70 8.26 4.93
N LYS A 64 5.75 9.08 5.16
CA LYS A 64 5.60 10.53 5.37
C LYS A 64 5.22 11.28 4.08
N LYS A 65 5.65 10.77 2.91
CA LYS A 65 5.35 11.34 1.60
C LYS A 65 4.38 10.42 0.85
N PHE A 66 3.39 11.01 0.19
CA PHE A 66 2.38 10.29 -0.57
C PHE A 66 2.99 9.50 -1.73
N GLU A 67 3.95 10.08 -2.45
CA GLU A 67 4.64 9.43 -3.57
C GLU A 67 5.33 8.14 -3.13
N ASN A 68 6.00 8.14 -1.97
CA ASN A 68 6.64 6.95 -1.42
C ASN A 68 5.62 5.85 -1.09
N HIS A 69 4.40 6.25 -0.70
CA HIS A 69 3.32 5.31 -0.46
C HIS A 69 2.84 4.69 -1.77
N MET A 70 2.61 5.51 -2.80
CA MET A 70 2.21 5.06 -4.13
C MET A 70 3.23 4.10 -4.75
N HIS A 71 4.50 4.45 -4.72
CA HIS A 71 5.57 3.60 -5.25
C HIS A 71 5.65 2.26 -4.54
N MET A 72 5.47 2.24 -3.21
CA MET A 72 5.47 0.99 -2.45
C MET A 72 4.27 0.10 -2.80
N VAL A 73 3.08 0.68 -3.00
CA VAL A 73 1.89 -0.07 -3.41
C VAL A 73 2.06 -0.60 -4.83
N ALA A 74 2.62 0.21 -5.75
CA ALA A 74 2.91 -0.19 -7.12
C ALA A 74 3.90 -1.37 -7.16
N LEU A 75 5.01 -1.26 -6.45
CA LEU A 75 6.03 -2.31 -6.35
C LEU A 75 5.43 -3.62 -5.77
N TYR A 76 4.63 -3.49 -4.70
CA TYR A 76 3.93 -4.64 -4.13
C TYR A 76 2.99 -5.29 -5.15
N THR A 77 2.25 -4.50 -5.92
CA THR A 77 1.31 -5.00 -6.93
C THR A 77 2.03 -5.77 -8.03
N VAL A 78 3.16 -5.24 -8.52
CA VAL A 78 4.00 -5.93 -9.52
C VAL A 78 4.55 -7.22 -8.94
N TRP A 79 5.17 -7.17 -7.76
CA TRP A 79 5.70 -8.35 -7.11
C TRP A 79 4.64 -9.43 -6.88
N TYR A 80 3.46 -9.06 -6.36
CA TYR A 80 2.38 -10.00 -6.06
C TYR A 80 1.85 -10.69 -7.32
N ASN A 81 1.71 -9.95 -8.42
CA ASN A 81 1.09 -10.47 -9.64
C ASN A 81 2.08 -11.19 -10.56
N PHE A 82 3.34 -10.77 -10.64
CA PHE A 82 4.29 -11.28 -11.64
C PHE A 82 5.41 -12.14 -11.06
N VAL A 83 5.82 -11.90 -9.83
CA VAL A 83 6.97 -12.58 -9.21
C VAL A 83 6.52 -13.68 -8.25
N ARG A 84 5.48 -13.43 -7.47
CA ARG A 84 5.05 -14.35 -6.43
C ARG A 84 4.23 -15.49 -6.99
N ILE A 85 4.70 -16.75 -6.78
CA ILE A 85 3.90 -17.93 -7.07
C ILE A 85 2.79 -18.08 -6.02
N HIS A 86 1.55 -18.15 -6.47
CA HIS A 86 0.40 -18.34 -5.59
C HIS A 86 0.31 -19.82 -5.15
N LYS A 87 0.22 -20.05 -3.83
CA LYS A 87 0.27 -21.40 -3.25
C LYS A 87 -0.78 -22.36 -3.84
N THR A 88 -1.98 -21.88 -4.08
CA THR A 88 -3.08 -22.68 -4.64
C THR A 88 -3.00 -22.80 -6.15
N LEU A 89 -2.66 -21.72 -6.86
CA LEU A 89 -2.60 -21.71 -8.33
C LEU A 89 -1.34 -22.38 -8.90
N LYS A 90 -0.27 -22.50 -8.08
CA LYS A 90 1.07 -22.99 -8.48
C LYS A 90 1.76 -22.16 -9.57
N VAL A 91 1.14 -21.07 -9.98
CA VAL A 91 1.65 -20.06 -10.92
C VAL A 91 1.41 -18.67 -10.34
N THR A 92 1.93 -17.62 -11.01
CA THR A 92 1.63 -16.26 -10.62
C THR A 92 0.21 -15.86 -11.05
N PRO A 93 -0.42 -14.89 -10.37
CA PRO A 93 -1.73 -14.37 -10.80
C PRO A 93 -1.73 -13.86 -12.25
N ALA A 94 -0.65 -13.21 -12.70
CA ALA A 94 -0.51 -12.72 -14.06
C ALA A 94 -0.44 -13.85 -15.09
N MET A 95 0.27 -14.96 -14.77
CA MET A 95 0.28 -16.14 -15.62
C MET A 95 -1.09 -16.81 -15.69
N ALA A 96 -1.80 -16.89 -14.57
CA ALA A 96 -3.15 -17.46 -14.52
C ALA A 96 -4.18 -16.64 -15.29
N ALA A 97 -4.03 -15.31 -15.33
CA ALA A 97 -4.92 -14.40 -16.03
C ALA A 97 -4.52 -14.14 -17.49
N GLY A 98 -3.33 -14.59 -17.91
CA GLY A 98 -2.83 -14.50 -19.28
C GLY A 98 -1.95 -13.29 -19.67
N PRO A 99 -1.83 -12.20 -18.85
CA PRO A 99 -0.98 -11.06 -19.20
C PRO A 99 0.51 -11.36 -19.35
N SER A 100 1.02 -12.39 -18.68
CA SER A 100 2.42 -12.79 -18.79
C SER A 100 2.51 -14.32 -18.94
N PRO A 101 3.24 -14.84 -19.94
CA PRO A 101 3.46 -16.26 -20.10
C PRO A 101 4.57 -16.81 -19.20
N THR A 102 5.41 -15.92 -18.62
CA THR A 102 6.61 -16.28 -17.89
C THR A 102 6.57 -15.79 -16.44
N LEU A 103 7.29 -16.53 -15.58
CA LEU A 103 7.56 -16.09 -14.22
C LEU A 103 8.63 -14.99 -14.25
N TRP A 104 8.36 -13.86 -13.62
CA TRP A 104 9.32 -12.78 -13.48
C TRP A 104 10.19 -12.98 -12.23
N SER A 105 11.43 -12.56 -12.32
CA SER A 105 12.33 -12.39 -11.18
C SER A 105 12.27 -10.93 -10.65
N MET A 106 12.86 -10.68 -9.49
CA MET A 106 13.04 -9.29 -9.03
C MET A 106 14.05 -8.53 -9.90
N GLU A 107 14.98 -9.22 -10.53
CA GLU A 107 15.94 -8.65 -11.48
C GLU A 107 15.24 -8.11 -12.73
N ASP A 108 14.24 -8.81 -13.24
CA ASP A 108 13.42 -8.31 -14.36
C ASP A 108 12.69 -7.02 -13.99
N VAL A 109 12.17 -6.94 -12.76
CA VAL A 109 11.50 -5.72 -12.25
C VAL A 109 12.49 -4.56 -12.14
N VAL A 110 13.69 -4.80 -11.62
CA VAL A 110 14.75 -3.78 -11.52
C VAL A 110 15.17 -3.32 -12.91
N SER A 111 15.38 -4.24 -13.85
CA SER A 111 15.75 -3.92 -15.25
C SER A 111 14.72 -3.01 -15.93
N LEU A 112 13.42 -3.25 -15.68
CA LEU A 112 12.35 -2.38 -16.18
C LEU A 112 12.40 -0.98 -15.57
N ILE A 113 12.69 -0.88 -14.27
CA ILE A 113 12.82 0.40 -13.58
C ILE A 113 14.02 1.16 -14.11
N ASP A 114 15.17 0.51 -14.27
CA ASP A 114 16.40 1.10 -14.78
C ASP A 114 16.24 1.58 -16.24
N ALA A 115 15.54 0.80 -17.07
CA ALA A 115 15.25 1.19 -18.45
C ALA A 115 14.31 2.42 -18.55
N ALA A 116 13.42 2.59 -17.58
CA ALA A 116 12.50 3.73 -17.50
C ALA A 116 13.10 4.94 -16.77
N ALA A 117 14.19 4.76 -16.03
CA ALA A 117 14.82 5.83 -15.25
C ALA A 117 15.45 6.90 -16.16
N PRO A 118 15.25 8.19 -15.88
CA PRO A 118 15.96 9.22 -16.61
C PRO A 118 17.47 9.11 -16.34
N ALA A 119 18.28 9.41 -17.38
CA ALA A 119 19.74 9.40 -17.25
C ALA A 119 20.18 10.25 -16.05
N VAL A 120 20.98 9.64 -15.17
CA VAL A 120 21.45 10.31 -13.96
C VAL A 120 22.33 11.49 -14.36
N ALA A 121 21.89 12.71 -14.05
CA ALA A 121 22.70 13.90 -14.25
C ALA A 121 23.98 13.82 -13.42
N LYS A 122 25.11 14.24 -13.98
CA LYS A 122 26.38 14.34 -13.23
C LYS A 122 26.15 15.19 -11.99
N ARG A 123 26.49 14.66 -10.79
CA ARG A 123 26.48 15.46 -9.57
C ARG A 123 27.37 16.70 -9.76
N GLY A 124 26.83 17.87 -9.46
CA GLY A 124 27.60 19.09 -9.38
C GLY A 124 28.69 18.99 -8.30
N PRO A 125 29.70 19.90 -8.34
CA PRO A 125 30.74 19.94 -7.32
C PRO A 125 30.10 20.10 -5.93
N TYR A 126 30.70 19.46 -4.96
CA TYR A 126 30.27 19.53 -3.55
C TYR A 126 30.32 21.00 -3.10
N ARG A 127 29.18 21.58 -2.75
CA ARG A 127 29.11 22.86 -2.06
C ARG A 127 29.26 22.62 -0.58
N LYS A 128 30.36 23.12 0.02
CA LYS A 128 30.47 23.18 1.48
C LYS A 128 29.23 23.92 2.03
N HIS A 129 28.51 23.27 2.93
CA HIS A 129 27.51 23.95 3.72
C HIS A 129 28.26 24.95 4.59
N SER A 130 28.13 26.26 4.32
CA SER A 130 28.59 27.29 5.26
C SER A 130 27.65 27.17 6.47
N ALA A 131 28.13 26.51 7.50
CA ALA A 131 27.46 26.60 8.81
C ALA A 131 27.61 28.05 9.26
N GLU A 132 26.56 28.83 9.14
CA GLU A 132 26.48 30.07 9.92
C GLU A 132 26.53 29.63 11.40
N PRO A 133 27.40 30.27 12.21
CA PRO A 133 27.44 29.96 13.63
C PRO A 133 26.05 30.24 14.20
N VAL A 134 25.42 29.23 14.73
CA VAL A 134 24.20 29.40 15.53
C VAL A 134 24.63 30.17 16.77
N GLU A 135 24.32 31.45 16.85
CA GLU A 135 24.40 32.18 18.12
C GLU A 135 23.46 31.49 19.09
N ILE A 136 24.03 30.75 19.99
CA ILE A 136 23.34 30.23 21.15
C ILE A 136 23.13 31.44 22.05
N SER A 137 21.98 32.10 21.94
CA SER A 137 21.54 33.08 22.91
C SER A 137 21.46 32.40 24.27
N ASP A 138 22.19 32.93 25.22
CA ASP A 138 22.27 32.47 26.60
C ASP A 138 20.83 32.30 27.15
N TRP A 139 20.50 31.09 27.53
CA TRP A 139 19.32 30.82 28.32
C TRP A 139 19.56 31.46 29.69
N ASP A 140 18.88 32.61 29.91
CA ASP A 140 18.87 33.28 31.20
C ASP A 140 18.55 32.27 32.32
N THR A 141 19.56 32.00 33.08
CA THR A 141 19.49 31.30 34.36
C THR A 141 18.95 32.33 35.39
N THR A 142 17.66 32.60 35.34
CA THR A 142 16.99 33.26 36.46
C THR A 142 15.98 32.27 37.03
N GLY A 143 16.41 31.71 38.16
CA GLY A 143 15.61 30.87 39.02
C GLY A 143 14.43 31.64 39.65
N HIS A 144 13.42 30.91 39.91
CA HIS A 144 12.66 30.87 41.19
C HIS A 144 11.80 29.62 41.19
#